data_1e098ff6040e4d1081d434ee5b27401e
#
_entry.id   1e098ff6040e4d1081d434ee5b27401e
#
_cell.length_a   1.000
_cell.length_b   1.000
_cell.length_c   1.000
_cell.angle_alpha   90.00
_cell.angle_beta   90.00
_cell.angle_gamma   90.00
#
_symmetry.space_group_name_H-M   'P 1'
#
loop_
_entity.id
_entity.type
_entity.pdbx_description
1 polymer ?
#
loop_
_entity_poly.entity_id
_entity_poly.type
_entity_poly.pdbx_seq_one_letter_code
_entity_poly.pdbx_strand_id
1 'polypeptide(L)'
;MPGIGSDEGPTPEEIASQKAIEDRKVEAMTKLRSERDALIPPTDKYTMRDYPVDDETFKKWKRYRQILRDLPGMSSPDLDEDGNLTGVEWPVAPNL
;
A
#
# COMPACT_ATOMS: atom_id res chain seq x y z
N MET A 1 -15.32 -39.32 20.40
CA MET A 1 -14.80 -38.60 20.00
C MET A 1 -14.64 -37.70 20.35
N PRO A 2 -14.42 -37.63 20.27
CA PRO A 2 -14.10 -36.81 20.34
C PRO A 2 -13.65 -35.89 20.29
N GLY A 3 -13.66 -35.92 21.18
CA GLY A 3 -12.99 -34.80 21.61
C GLY A 3 -12.30 -34.11 20.67
N ILE A 4 -12.54 -34.52 19.97
CA ILE A 4 -12.28 -34.03 18.83
C ILE A 4 -12.33 -32.64 18.71
N GLY A 5 -13.32 -32.11 19.13
CA GLY A 5 -13.50 -30.72 18.92
C GLY A 5 -12.40 -29.86 19.42
N SER A 6 -11.71 -30.32 20.38
CA SER A 6 -10.63 -29.51 20.90
C SER A 6 -9.53 -29.24 19.93
N ASP A 7 -9.43 -30.03 18.92
CA ASP A 7 -8.37 -29.86 17.97
C ASP A 7 -8.76 -29.06 16.76
N GLU A 8 -9.99 -28.63 16.77
CA GLU A 8 -10.55 -28.10 15.60
C GLU A 8 -10.81 -26.64 15.66
N GLY A 9 -9.88 -25.89 15.65
CA GLY A 9 -10.07 -24.46 15.61
C GLY A 9 -9.16 -23.74 16.54
N PRO A 10 -8.91 -22.51 16.27
CA PRO A 10 -8.00 -21.72 17.08
C PRO A 10 -8.59 -21.46 18.47
N THR A 11 -7.71 -21.31 19.43
CA THR A 11 -8.11 -20.89 20.77
C THR A 11 -8.55 -19.42 20.73
N PRO A 12 -9.27 -18.95 21.75
CA PRO A 12 -9.64 -17.54 21.81
C PRO A 12 -8.43 -16.61 21.74
N GLU A 13 -7.29 -17.02 22.28
CA GLU A 13 -6.07 -16.24 22.23
C GLU A 13 -5.52 -16.17 20.81
N GLU A 14 -5.57 -17.28 20.09
CA GLU A 14 -5.14 -17.32 18.71
C GLU A 14 -6.05 -16.49 17.82
N ILE A 15 -7.35 -16.55 18.07
CA ILE A 15 -8.31 -15.73 17.33
C ILE A 15 -8.04 -14.26 17.56
N ALA A 16 -7.81 -13.86 18.79
CA ALA A 16 -7.50 -12.48 19.13
C ALA A 16 -6.20 -12.02 18.46
N SER A 17 -5.19 -12.87 18.45
CA SER A 17 -3.91 -12.57 17.81
C SER A 17 -4.06 -12.41 16.30
N GLN A 18 -4.81 -13.31 15.67
CA GLN A 18 -5.04 -13.23 14.23
C GLN A 18 -5.83 -11.98 13.88
N LYS A 19 -6.83 -11.66 14.69
CA LYS A 19 -7.61 -10.46 14.45
C LYS A 19 -6.76 -9.20 14.60
N ALA A 20 -5.91 -9.15 15.59
CA ALA A 20 -5.01 -8.02 15.77
C ALA A 20 -4.06 -7.84 14.56
N ILE A 21 -3.55 -8.94 14.02
CA ILE A 21 -2.71 -8.91 12.84
C ILE A 21 -3.48 -8.44 11.62
N GLU A 22 -4.69 -8.96 11.43
CA GLU A 22 -5.53 -8.57 10.32
C GLU A 22 -5.93 -7.10 10.39
N ASP A 23 -6.31 -6.63 11.58
CA ASP A 23 -6.67 -5.23 11.79
C ASP A 23 -5.49 -4.31 11.50
N ARG A 24 -4.30 -4.73 11.92
CA ARG A 24 -3.07 -3.96 11.66
C ARG A 24 -2.78 -3.88 10.16
N LYS A 25 -2.98 -4.99 9.44
CA LYS A 25 -2.76 -5.01 7.98
C LYS A 25 -3.79 -4.17 7.23
N VAL A 26 -5.04 -4.20 7.67
CA VAL A 26 -6.08 -3.35 7.10
C VAL A 26 -5.75 -1.88 7.31
N GLU A 27 -5.32 -1.53 8.51
CA GLU A 27 -4.91 -0.18 8.82
C GLU A 27 -3.70 0.24 7.99
N ALA A 28 -2.72 -0.66 7.82
CA ALA A 28 -1.56 -0.41 6.99
C ALA A 28 -1.96 -0.16 5.53
N MET A 29 -2.89 -0.95 5.00
CA MET A 29 -3.38 -0.75 3.64
C MET A 29 -4.10 0.59 3.49
N THR A 30 -4.90 0.96 4.48
CA THR A 30 -5.59 2.25 4.49
C THR A 30 -4.59 3.39 4.48
N LYS A 31 -3.56 3.29 5.29
CA LYS A 31 -2.49 4.28 5.36
C LYS A 31 -1.73 4.37 4.05
N LEU A 32 -1.41 3.22 3.44
CA LEU A 32 -0.75 3.18 2.15
C LEU A 32 -1.56 3.90 1.09
N ARG A 33 -2.85 3.62 1.02
CA ARG A 33 -3.73 4.26 0.04
C ARG A 33 -3.84 5.75 0.26
N SER A 34 -3.90 6.17 1.51
CA SER A 34 -3.96 7.59 1.85
C SER A 34 -2.69 8.31 1.43
N GLU A 35 -1.52 7.75 1.74
CA GLU A 35 -0.25 8.33 1.34
C GLU A 35 -0.07 8.35 -0.18
N ARG A 36 -0.46 7.26 -0.83
CA ARG A 36 -0.42 7.18 -2.29
C ARG A 36 -1.31 8.24 -2.91
N ASP A 37 -2.53 8.37 -2.41
CA ASP A 37 -3.49 9.33 -2.95
C ASP A 37 -3.00 10.77 -2.79
N ALA A 38 -2.20 11.04 -1.79
CA ALA A 38 -1.58 12.35 -1.61
C ALA A 38 -0.46 12.62 -2.62
N LEU A 39 0.15 11.57 -3.16
CA LEU A 39 1.25 11.69 -4.11
C LEU A 39 0.80 11.86 -5.56
N ILE A 40 -0.39 11.39 -5.90
CA ILE A 40 -0.88 11.42 -7.28
C ILE A 40 -1.26 12.83 -7.75
N PRO A 41 -2.06 13.61 -7.01
CA PRO A 41 -2.49 14.92 -7.49
C PRO A 41 -1.36 15.88 -7.88
N PRO A 42 -0.26 15.99 -7.12
CA PRO A 42 0.83 16.87 -7.51
C PRO A 42 1.46 16.51 -8.86
N THR A 43 1.27 15.28 -9.34
CA THR A 43 1.84 14.82 -10.60
C THR A 43 0.90 15.03 -11.78
N ASP A 44 -0.35 15.41 -11.53
CA ASP A 44 -1.35 15.55 -12.61
C ASP A 44 -0.91 16.55 -13.67
N LYS A 45 -0.29 17.64 -13.26
CA LYS A 45 0.17 18.67 -14.19
C LYS A 45 1.15 18.12 -15.22
N TYR A 46 1.98 17.15 -14.83
CA TYR A 46 3.02 16.59 -15.73
C TYR A 46 2.44 15.67 -16.80
N THR A 47 1.17 15.31 -16.68
CA THR A 47 0.50 14.48 -17.67
C THR A 47 -0.56 15.26 -18.44
N MET A 48 -0.67 16.56 -18.20
CA MET A 48 -1.55 17.43 -18.95
C MET A 48 -0.92 17.74 -20.31
N ARG A 49 -1.77 17.80 -21.32
CA ARG A 49 -1.34 18.02 -22.69
C ARG A 49 -0.55 19.31 -22.88
N ASP A 50 -0.93 20.33 -22.16
CA ASP A 50 -0.37 21.66 -22.32
C ASP A 50 0.83 21.94 -21.41
N TYR A 51 1.16 21.00 -20.54
CA TYR A 51 2.28 21.20 -19.66
C TYR A 51 3.58 20.96 -20.41
N PRO A 52 4.53 21.92 -20.36
CA PRO A 52 5.74 21.87 -21.19
C PRO A 52 6.80 20.91 -20.64
N VAL A 53 6.61 19.62 -20.91
CA VAL A 53 7.64 18.59 -20.66
C VAL A 53 7.87 17.84 -21.95
N ASP A 54 9.07 17.28 -22.11
CA ASP A 54 9.35 16.47 -23.26
C ASP A 54 8.66 15.10 -23.16
N ASP A 55 8.67 14.36 -24.27
CA ASP A 55 8.00 13.06 -24.33
C ASP A 55 8.59 12.06 -23.35
N GLU A 56 9.88 12.11 -23.16
CA GLU A 56 10.56 11.20 -22.25
C GLU A 56 10.18 11.46 -20.81
N THR A 57 10.16 12.72 -20.41
CA THR A 57 9.74 13.13 -19.07
C THR A 57 8.27 12.78 -18.85
N PHE A 58 7.44 13.02 -19.85
CA PHE A 58 6.03 12.69 -19.80
C PHE A 58 5.82 11.19 -19.55
N LYS A 59 6.56 10.33 -20.25
CA LYS A 59 6.49 8.90 -20.08
C LYS A 59 6.93 8.47 -18.68
N LYS A 60 7.96 9.11 -18.16
CA LYS A 60 8.44 8.81 -16.80
C LYS A 60 7.40 9.12 -15.75
N TRP A 61 6.69 10.25 -15.87
CA TRP A 61 5.63 10.62 -14.95
C TRP A 61 4.42 9.70 -15.07
N LYS A 62 4.07 9.30 -16.27
CA LYS A 62 2.98 8.33 -16.47
C LYS A 62 3.31 7.00 -15.82
N ARG A 63 4.55 6.55 -15.96
CA ARG A 63 5.00 5.31 -15.34
C ARG A 63 4.98 5.40 -13.82
N TYR A 64 5.45 6.51 -13.27
CA TYR A 64 5.45 6.76 -11.84
C TYR A 64 4.02 6.69 -11.29
N ARG A 65 3.09 7.36 -11.94
CA ARG A 65 1.69 7.35 -11.53
C ARG A 65 1.09 5.95 -11.62
N GLN A 66 1.44 5.19 -12.64
CA GLN A 66 0.94 3.83 -12.79
C GLN A 66 1.46 2.93 -11.67
N ILE A 67 2.72 3.07 -11.31
CA ILE A 67 3.31 2.33 -10.19
C ILE A 67 2.57 2.68 -8.89
N LEU A 68 2.27 3.95 -8.66
CA LEU A 68 1.51 4.37 -7.49
C LEU A 68 0.12 3.73 -7.45
N ARG A 69 -0.56 3.66 -8.58
CA ARG A 69 -1.89 3.05 -8.66
C ARG A 69 -1.84 1.56 -8.38
N ASP A 70 -0.79 0.89 -8.85
CA ASP A 70 -0.65 -0.55 -8.68
C ASP A 70 -0.09 -0.94 -7.31
N LEU A 71 0.42 0.03 -6.58
CA LEU A 71 1.13 -0.21 -5.33
C LEU A 71 0.34 -1.05 -4.32
N PRO A 72 -0.96 -0.77 -4.08
CA PRO A 72 -1.72 -1.58 -3.12
C PRO A 72 -1.79 -3.06 -3.50
N GLY A 73 -1.85 -3.37 -4.80
CA GLY A 73 -1.91 -4.75 -5.27
C GLY A 73 -0.56 -5.44 -5.29
N MET A 74 0.52 -4.69 -5.23
CA MET A 74 1.88 -5.20 -5.33
C MET A 74 2.61 -5.20 -3.99
N SER A 75 2.01 -4.63 -2.97
CA SER A 75 2.64 -4.47 -1.67
C SER A 75 1.99 -5.35 -0.62
N SER A 76 2.75 -5.66 0.40
CA SER A 76 2.24 -6.34 1.59
C SER A 76 2.44 -5.39 2.78
N PRO A 77 1.64 -4.34 2.86
CA PRO A 77 1.84 -3.32 3.87
C PRO A 77 1.58 -3.83 5.28
N ASP A 78 2.37 -3.35 6.21
CA ASP A 78 2.20 -3.63 7.63
C ASP A 78 2.61 -2.39 8.40
N LEU A 79 2.42 -2.41 9.70
CA LEU A 79 2.83 -1.34 10.59
C LEU A 79 3.88 -1.86 11.57
N ASP A 80 4.87 -1.04 11.88
CA ASP A 80 5.85 -1.39 12.89
C ASP A 80 5.32 -1.02 14.29
N GLU A 81 6.16 -1.17 15.30
CA GLU A 81 5.78 -0.89 16.69
C GLU A 81 5.37 0.56 16.91
N ASP A 82 5.92 1.46 16.12
CA ASP A 82 5.63 2.89 16.22
C ASP A 82 4.47 3.31 15.34
N GLY A 83 3.85 2.36 14.64
CA GLY A 83 2.75 2.66 13.74
C GLY A 83 3.19 3.17 12.37
N ASN A 84 4.45 3.02 12.04
CA ASN A 84 4.96 3.44 10.73
C ASN A 84 4.72 2.37 9.68
N LEU A 85 4.43 2.82 8.48
CA LEU A 85 4.13 1.93 7.37
C LEU A 85 5.39 1.19 6.91
N THR A 86 5.29 -0.13 6.79
CA THR A 86 6.36 -1.00 6.33
C THR A 86 5.88 -1.92 5.22
N GLY A 87 6.80 -2.60 4.55
CA GLY A 87 6.46 -3.55 3.49
C GLY A 87 6.04 -2.90 2.18
N VAL A 88 6.39 -1.64 2.00
CA VAL A 88 6.03 -0.88 0.79
C VAL A 88 7.30 -0.31 0.17
N GLU A 89 7.48 -0.58 -1.13
CA GLU A 89 8.56 0.04 -1.89
C GLU A 89 7.99 1.20 -2.69
N TRP A 90 8.17 2.39 -2.15
CA TRP A 90 7.69 3.59 -2.82
C TRP A 90 8.53 3.88 -4.05
N PRO A 91 7.89 4.16 -5.20
CA PRO A 91 8.65 4.54 -6.39
C PRO A 91 9.28 5.92 -6.18
N VAL A 92 10.39 6.15 -6.86
CA VAL A 92 11.07 7.44 -6.82
C VAL A 92 10.49 8.33 -7.92
N ALA A 93 10.11 9.55 -7.54
CA ALA A 93 9.58 10.50 -8.50
C ALA A 93 10.63 10.86 -9.54
N PRO A 94 10.23 11.04 -10.81
CA PRO A 94 11.18 11.46 -11.85
C PRO A 94 11.83 12.79 -11.51
N ASN A 95 13.09 12.90 -11.82
CA ASN A 95 13.83 14.14 -11.65
C ASN A 95 13.63 15.02 -12.88
N LEU A 96 13.27 16.26 -12.65
CA LEU A 96 13.06 17.22 -13.73
C LEU A 96 14.22 18.18 -13.86
#